data_e1f288dde7dcaf6969c5516317fb7b85
#
_entry.id   e1f288dde7dcaf6969c5516317fb7b85
#
_cell.length_a   1.000
_cell.length_b   1.000
_cell.length_c   1.000
_cell.angle_alpha   90.00
_cell.angle_beta   90.00
_cell.angle_gamma   90.00
#
_symmetry.space_group_name_H-M   'P 1'
#
loop_
_entity.id
_entity.type
_entity.pdbx_description
1 polymer ?
#
loop_
_entity_poly.entity_id
_entity_poly.type
_entity_poly.pdbx_seq_one_letter_code
_entity_poly.pdbx_strand_id
1 'polypeptide(L)'
;ASVMAMNPDVLLLDEPLSQLDPIASTQFISLLVRINKELGTTVIVAEHQLGGLLSVAKRVVMLDNGKVCHDGDASSLTEHLSENNHPMLFEMPAGVRASASVSNVLPLLDVPSAKDWYTSYGENHRLVSPAAADDTLSEESCISVKNLSFGYKNSKRDIIRNLSLDIKQGSITAI
;
A
#
# COMPACT_ATOMS: atom_id res chain seq x y z
N ALA A 1 5.87 -11.21 -19.44
CA ALA A 1 7.05 -11.76 -20.17
C ALA A 1 6.86 -11.64 -21.70
N SER A 2 5.73 -12.08 -22.28
CA SER A 2 5.51 -12.07 -23.74
C SER A 2 5.56 -10.67 -24.36
N VAL A 3 4.97 -9.66 -23.72
CA VAL A 3 4.98 -8.26 -24.19
C VAL A 3 6.41 -7.71 -24.25
N MET A 4 7.24 -8.01 -23.25
CA MET A 4 8.63 -7.54 -23.23
C MET A 4 9.52 -8.18 -24.30
N ALA A 5 9.15 -9.36 -24.83
CA ALA A 5 9.86 -9.98 -25.96
C ALA A 5 9.75 -9.15 -27.26
N MET A 6 8.78 -8.25 -27.35
CA MET A 6 8.62 -7.32 -28.48
C MET A 6 9.47 -6.05 -28.34
N ASN A 7 10.22 -5.90 -27.25
CA ASN A 7 11.05 -4.74 -26.92
C ASN A 7 10.31 -3.39 -27.14
N PRO A 8 9.19 -3.15 -26.43
CA PRO A 8 8.37 -1.97 -26.65
C PRO A 8 9.04 -0.70 -26.12
N ASP A 9 8.88 0.42 -26.82
CA ASP A 9 9.30 1.74 -26.35
C ASP A 9 8.41 2.25 -25.19
N VAL A 10 7.13 1.84 -25.19
CA VAL A 10 6.13 2.21 -24.17
C VAL A 10 5.43 0.95 -23.65
N LEU A 11 5.40 0.81 -22.35
CA LEU A 11 4.67 -0.24 -21.63
C LEU A 11 3.51 0.40 -20.87
N LEU A 12 2.28 0.04 -21.24
CA LEU A 12 1.05 0.47 -20.56
C LEU A 12 0.51 -0.68 -19.74
N LEU A 13 0.26 -0.42 -18.46
CA LEU A 13 -0.23 -1.38 -17.49
C LEU A 13 -1.49 -0.83 -16.79
N ASP A 14 -2.53 -1.65 -16.76
CA ASP A 14 -3.81 -1.33 -16.14
C ASP A 14 -4.01 -2.25 -14.93
N GLU A 15 -4.08 -1.66 -13.73
CA GLU A 15 -4.21 -2.33 -12.43
C GLU A 15 -3.29 -3.56 -12.22
N PRO A 16 -1.99 -3.47 -12.54
CA PRO A 16 -1.12 -4.64 -12.51
C PRO A 16 -0.86 -5.18 -11.09
N LEU A 17 -1.14 -4.41 -10.05
CA LEU A 17 -0.91 -4.80 -8.65
C LEU A 17 -2.13 -5.42 -7.98
N SER A 18 -3.32 -5.31 -8.58
CA SER A 18 -4.61 -5.69 -7.97
C SER A 18 -4.72 -7.16 -7.53
N GLN A 19 -3.96 -8.07 -8.17
CA GLN A 19 -3.96 -9.51 -7.88
C GLN A 19 -2.68 -10.00 -7.18
N LEU A 20 -1.80 -9.08 -6.78
CA LEU A 20 -0.52 -9.40 -6.17
C LEU A 20 -0.58 -9.20 -4.65
N ASP A 21 0.09 -10.11 -3.93
CA ASP A 21 0.37 -9.89 -2.52
C ASP A 21 1.40 -8.76 -2.32
N PRO A 22 1.58 -8.21 -1.12
CA PRO A 22 2.49 -7.09 -0.88
C PRO A 22 3.95 -7.36 -1.26
N ILE A 23 4.41 -8.61 -1.14
CA ILE A 23 5.79 -8.99 -1.49
C ILE A 23 5.93 -9.01 -3.01
N ALA A 24 5.00 -9.66 -3.71
CA ALA A 24 4.97 -9.72 -5.17
C ALA A 24 4.82 -8.32 -5.78
N SER A 25 3.98 -7.46 -5.20
CA SER A 25 3.82 -6.06 -5.62
C SER A 25 5.13 -5.29 -5.54
N THR A 26 5.87 -5.41 -4.44
CA THR A 26 7.18 -4.75 -4.28
C THR A 26 8.20 -5.24 -5.30
N GLN A 27 8.24 -6.55 -5.55
CA GLN A 27 9.12 -7.14 -6.57
C GLN A 27 8.75 -6.68 -7.98
N PHE A 28 7.45 -6.59 -8.27
CA PHE A 28 6.96 -6.12 -9.56
C PHE A 28 7.32 -4.65 -9.81
N ILE A 29 7.12 -3.77 -8.83
CA ILE A 29 7.53 -2.35 -8.92
C ILE A 29 9.05 -2.25 -9.17
N SER A 30 9.85 -3.03 -8.45
CA SER A 30 11.30 -3.07 -8.64
C SER A 30 11.69 -3.51 -10.06
N LEU A 31 10.94 -4.48 -10.63
CA LEU A 31 11.12 -4.91 -12.01
C LEU A 31 10.78 -3.78 -13.00
N LEU A 32 9.69 -3.04 -12.78
CA LEU A 32 9.32 -1.90 -13.64
C LEU A 32 10.39 -0.81 -13.64
N VAL A 33 10.94 -0.51 -12.46
CA VAL A 33 12.05 0.45 -12.32
C VAL A 33 13.29 -0.02 -13.12
N ARG A 34 13.61 -1.31 -13.07
CA ARG A 34 14.70 -1.87 -13.85
C ARG A 34 14.45 -1.80 -15.34
N ILE A 35 13.27 -2.18 -15.81
CA ILE A 35 12.87 -2.07 -17.23
C ILE A 35 13.04 -0.62 -17.71
N ASN A 36 12.55 0.35 -16.96
CA ASN A 36 12.70 1.75 -17.32
C ASN A 36 14.15 2.20 -17.36
N LYS A 37 14.98 1.82 -16.36
CA LYS A 37 16.38 2.26 -16.27
C LYS A 37 17.31 1.54 -17.26
N GLU A 38 17.17 0.23 -17.41
CA GLU A 38 18.09 -0.60 -18.17
C GLU A 38 17.72 -0.65 -19.67
N LEU A 39 16.43 -0.65 -19.99
CA LEU A 39 15.94 -0.75 -21.38
C LEU A 39 15.47 0.59 -21.96
N GLY A 40 15.35 1.63 -21.14
CA GLY A 40 14.84 2.92 -21.61
C GLY A 40 13.33 2.93 -21.89
N THR A 41 12.62 1.85 -21.61
CA THR A 41 11.17 1.72 -21.87
C THR A 41 10.40 2.73 -21.02
N THR A 42 9.53 3.52 -21.64
CA THR A 42 8.57 4.36 -20.92
C THR A 42 7.49 3.50 -20.29
N VAL A 43 7.28 3.63 -18.98
CA VAL A 43 6.28 2.84 -18.25
C VAL A 43 5.15 3.76 -17.79
N ILE A 44 3.91 3.41 -18.16
CA ILE A 44 2.68 4.07 -17.73
C ILE A 44 1.86 3.05 -16.97
N VAL A 45 1.50 3.37 -15.71
CA VAL A 45 0.71 2.49 -14.85
C VAL A 45 -0.55 3.23 -14.43
N ALA A 46 -1.72 2.64 -14.72
CA ALA A 46 -2.98 3.07 -14.14
C ALA A 46 -3.24 2.21 -12.88
N GLU A 47 -3.35 2.86 -11.74
CA GLU A 47 -3.56 2.21 -10.44
C GLU A 47 -4.36 3.11 -9.49
N HIS A 48 -5.11 2.49 -8.62
CA HIS A 48 -5.79 3.15 -7.51
C HIS A 48 -5.06 2.90 -6.17
N GLN A 49 -4.27 1.85 -6.06
CA GLN A 49 -3.42 1.56 -4.90
C GLN A 49 -2.02 2.14 -5.11
N LEU A 50 -1.83 3.37 -4.66
CA LEU A 50 -0.64 4.15 -5.00
C LEU A 50 0.65 3.72 -4.28
N GLY A 51 0.54 3.07 -3.13
CA GLY A 51 1.61 2.42 -2.34
C GLY A 51 3.04 2.77 -2.74
N GLY A 52 3.79 1.74 -3.13
CA GLY A 52 5.18 1.88 -3.55
C GLY A 52 5.40 2.59 -4.90
N LEU A 53 4.35 2.79 -5.72
CA LEU A 53 4.49 3.47 -7.01
C LEU A 53 4.82 4.96 -6.85
N LEU A 54 4.26 5.64 -5.85
CA LEU A 54 4.49 7.07 -5.62
C LEU A 54 5.96 7.39 -5.39
N SER A 55 6.69 6.50 -4.73
CA SER A 55 8.12 6.71 -4.44
C SER A 55 9.03 6.60 -5.67
N VAL A 56 8.55 5.99 -6.76
CA VAL A 56 9.33 5.74 -7.98
C VAL A 56 8.79 6.49 -9.20
N ALA A 57 7.54 6.95 -9.16
CA ALA A 57 6.91 7.70 -10.23
C ALA A 57 7.50 9.12 -10.33
N LYS A 58 7.93 9.50 -11.53
CA LYS A 58 8.43 10.87 -11.81
C LYS A 58 7.30 11.85 -12.11
N ARG A 59 6.17 11.36 -12.59
CA ARG A 59 4.99 12.13 -12.94
C ARG A 59 3.76 11.35 -12.54
N VAL A 60 2.81 12.02 -11.93
CA VAL A 60 1.53 11.47 -11.51
C VAL A 60 0.42 12.32 -12.11
N VAL A 61 -0.48 11.67 -12.84
CA VAL A 61 -1.66 12.29 -13.42
C VAL A 61 -2.88 11.74 -12.72
N MET A 62 -3.67 12.58 -12.09
CA MET A 62 -4.91 12.18 -11.44
C MET A 62 -6.10 12.50 -12.34
N LEU A 63 -6.95 11.50 -12.49
CA LEU A 63 -8.22 11.61 -13.24
C LEU A 63 -9.38 11.53 -12.24
N ASP A 64 -10.25 12.52 -12.29
CA ASP A 64 -11.53 12.50 -11.56
C ASP A 64 -12.65 12.92 -12.48
N ASN A 65 -13.78 12.18 -12.44
CA ASN A 65 -14.95 12.42 -13.28
C ASN A 65 -14.64 12.63 -14.78
N GLY A 66 -13.66 11.86 -15.29
CA GLY A 66 -13.24 11.90 -16.70
C GLY A 66 -12.38 13.11 -17.08
N LYS A 67 -11.89 13.88 -16.11
CA LYS A 67 -11.03 15.05 -16.32
C LYS A 67 -9.71 14.87 -15.58
N VAL A 68 -8.65 15.45 -16.15
CA VAL A 68 -7.38 15.61 -15.43
C VAL A 68 -7.56 16.71 -14.39
N CYS A 69 -7.45 16.34 -13.11
CA CYS A 69 -7.55 17.29 -11.98
C CYS A 69 -6.17 17.60 -11.37
N HIS A 70 -5.18 16.74 -11.61
CA HIS A 70 -3.79 16.98 -11.22
C HIS A 70 -2.83 16.38 -12.24
N ASP A 71 -1.72 17.09 -12.49
CA ASP A 71 -0.62 16.63 -13.34
C ASP A 71 0.69 17.20 -12.78
N GLY A 72 1.48 16.38 -12.12
CA GLY A 72 2.70 16.80 -11.44
C GLY A 72 3.47 15.63 -10.86
N ASP A 73 4.25 15.88 -9.81
CA ASP A 73 4.92 14.85 -9.05
C ASP A 73 4.07 14.37 -7.84
N ALA A 74 4.59 13.39 -7.10
CA ALA A 74 3.89 12.83 -5.95
C ALA A 74 3.71 13.84 -4.79
N SER A 75 4.62 14.83 -4.67
CA SER A 75 4.53 15.86 -3.63
C SER A 75 3.40 16.84 -3.93
N SER A 76 3.36 17.37 -5.14
CA SER A 76 2.30 18.29 -5.58
C SER A 76 0.92 17.60 -5.62
N LEU A 77 0.86 16.28 -5.91
CA LEU A 77 -0.37 15.52 -5.76
C LEU A 77 -0.85 15.52 -4.30
N THR A 78 0.04 15.27 -3.36
CA THR A 78 -0.31 15.23 -1.93
C THR A 78 -0.82 16.58 -1.44
N GLU A 79 -0.20 17.66 -1.84
CA GLU A 79 -0.65 19.04 -1.55
C GLU A 79 -2.06 19.26 -2.12
N HIS A 80 -2.26 18.95 -3.40
CA HIS A 80 -3.56 19.06 -4.06
C HIS A 80 -4.67 18.27 -3.34
N LEU A 81 -4.40 17.03 -2.94
CA LEU A 81 -5.35 16.19 -2.23
C LEU A 81 -5.67 16.73 -0.83
N SER A 82 -4.66 17.27 -0.13
CA SER A 82 -4.81 17.84 1.22
C SER A 82 -5.62 19.15 1.18
N GLU A 83 -5.28 20.06 0.29
CA GLU A 83 -5.96 21.35 0.14
C GLU A 83 -7.44 21.22 -0.22
N ASN A 84 -7.77 20.22 -1.04
CA ASN A 84 -9.13 19.96 -1.49
C ASN A 84 -9.89 18.97 -0.60
N ASN A 85 -9.31 18.48 0.52
CA ASN A 85 -9.87 17.41 1.36
C ASN A 85 -10.36 16.22 0.52
N HIS A 86 -9.59 15.85 -0.50
CA HIS A 86 -10.01 14.83 -1.46
C HIS A 86 -10.00 13.44 -0.82
N PRO A 87 -11.06 12.59 -1.03
CA PRO A 87 -11.14 11.25 -0.41
C PRO A 87 -9.94 10.36 -0.71
N MET A 88 -9.28 10.51 -1.85
CA MET A 88 -8.09 9.75 -2.23
C MET A 88 -6.91 9.95 -1.27
N LEU A 89 -6.92 11.00 -0.44
CA LEU A 89 -5.91 11.17 0.61
C LEU A 89 -5.90 9.99 1.59
N PHE A 90 -7.03 9.34 1.82
CA PHE A 90 -7.13 8.16 2.70
C PHE A 90 -6.48 6.90 2.10
N GLU A 91 -6.36 6.84 0.76
CA GLU A 91 -5.70 5.75 0.04
C GLU A 91 -4.18 5.93 -0.06
N MET A 92 -3.68 7.11 0.33
CA MET A 92 -2.26 7.40 0.33
C MET A 92 -1.51 6.60 1.40
N PRO A 93 -0.21 6.31 1.21
CA PRO A 93 0.62 5.67 2.22
C PRO A 93 0.53 6.37 3.58
N ALA A 94 0.62 5.59 4.67
CA ALA A 94 0.48 6.13 6.04
C ALA A 94 1.45 7.29 6.33
N GLY A 95 2.69 7.23 5.83
CA GLY A 95 3.67 8.31 5.95
C GLY A 95 3.18 9.61 5.32
N VAL A 96 2.60 9.52 4.12
CA VAL A 96 2.03 10.67 3.40
C VAL A 96 0.85 11.26 4.16
N ARG A 97 -0.08 10.43 4.63
CA ARG A 97 -1.25 10.88 5.42
C ARG A 97 -0.85 11.58 6.71
N ALA A 98 0.16 11.06 7.39
CA ALA A 98 0.67 11.68 8.61
C ALA A 98 1.35 13.02 8.33
N SER A 99 2.20 13.10 7.30
CA SER A 99 2.85 14.36 6.93
C SER A 99 1.85 15.42 6.47
N ALA A 100 0.81 15.02 5.74
CA ALA A 100 -0.27 15.92 5.32
C ALA A 100 -1.05 16.53 6.50
N SER A 101 -1.04 15.87 7.67
CA SER A 101 -1.70 16.36 8.88
C SER A 101 -0.84 17.34 9.67
N VAL A 102 0.42 17.55 9.29
CA VAL A 102 1.39 18.42 9.99
C VAL A 102 1.89 19.49 9.02
N SER A 103 1.73 20.75 9.40
CA SER A 103 2.17 21.88 8.59
C SER A 103 3.69 21.86 8.35
N ASN A 104 4.11 22.24 7.14
CA ASN A 104 5.52 22.35 6.73
C ASN A 104 6.30 21.01 6.70
N VAL A 105 5.63 19.90 6.53
CA VAL A 105 6.27 18.60 6.33
C VAL A 105 6.09 18.16 4.89
N LEU A 106 7.20 17.83 4.22
CA LEU A 106 7.15 17.24 2.87
C LEU A 106 6.51 15.85 2.93
N PRO A 107 5.81 15.42 1.86
CA PRO A 107 5.21 14.10 1.81
C PRO A 107 6.23 12.99 2.00
N LEU A 108 5.98 12.11 2.97
CA LEU A 108 6.84 11.00 3.34
C LEU A 108 6.51 9.78 2.44
N LEU A 109 7.08 9.77 1.24
CA LEU A 109 6.76 8.82 0.19
C LEU A 109 7.38 7.42 0.39
N ASP A 110 8.43 7.32 1.21
CA ASP A 110 9.13 6.07 1.47
C ASP A 110 9.22 5.77 2.98
N VAL A 111 9.41 4.49 3.30
CA VAL A 111 9.44 4.01 4.67
C VAL A 111 10.63 4.56 5.48
N PRO A 112 11.87 4.62 4.95
CA PRO A 112 12.99 5.21 5.67
C PRO A 112 12.72 6.65 6.10
N SER A 113 12.35 7.53 5.16
CA SER A 113 12.03 8.93 5.45
C SER A 113 10.91 9.08 6.47
N ALA A 114 9.86 8.26 6.35
CA ALA A 114 8.76 8.24 7.32
C ALA A 114 9.25 7.84 8.71
N LYS A 115 10.08 6.80 8.82
CA LYS A 115 10.62 6.33 10.10
C LYS A 115 11.48 7.40 10.78
N ASP A 116 12.38 8.03 10.04
CA ASP A 116 13.27 9.06 10.58
C ASP A 116 12.47 10.27 11.07
N TRP A 117 11.47 10.69 10.29
CA TRP A 117 10.57 11.77 10.69
C TRP A 117 9.76 11.41 11.94
N TYR A 118 9.15 10.22 12.01
CA TYR A 118 8.38 9.79 13.18
C TYR A 118 9.24 9.73 14.45
N THR A 119 10.47 9.27 14.34
CA THR A 119 11.40 9.22 15.46
C THR A 119 11.68 10.62 15.98
N SER A 120 12.08 11.54 15.11
CA SER A 120 12.35 12.93 15.46
C SER A 120 11.10 13.68 15.98
N TYR A 121 9.95 13.44 15.37
CA TYR A 121 8.68 14.03 15.80
C TYR A 121 8.29 13.55 17.21
N GLY A 122 8.44 12.24 17.48
CA GLY A 122 8.15 11.64 18.77
C GLY A 122 9.03 12.13 19.92
N GLU A 123 10.29 12.49 19.63
CA GLU A 123 11.20 13.08 20.64
C GLU A 123 10.72 14.46 21.11
N ASN A 124 10.06 15.23 20.24
CA ASN A 124 9.61 16.59 20.51
C ASN A 124 8.11 16.71 20.85
N HIS A 125 7.35 15.63 20.66
CA HIS A 125 5.91 15.64 20.86
C HIS A 125 5.47 14.39 21.64
N ARG A 126 4.64 14.61 22.67
CA ARG A 126 4.03 13.48 23.38
C ARG A 126 2.97 12.83 22.50
N LEU A 127 3.29 11.68 21.92
CA LEU A 127 2.32 10.87 21.20
C LEU A 127 1.33 10.27 22.21
N VAL A 128 0.06 10.61 22.08
CA VAL A 128 -1.01 10.02 22.90
C VAL A 128 -1.47 8.77 22.16
N SER A 129 -1.31 7.60 22.79
CA SER A 129 -1.95 6.38 22.28
C SER A 129 -3.46 6.61 22.26
N PRO A 130 -4.15 6.27 21.15
CA PRO A 130 -5.61 6.27 21.19
C PRO A 130 -6.05 5.40 22.36
N ALA A 131 -7.05 5.87 23.11
CA ALA A 131 -7.66 5.05 24.16
C ALA A 131 -8.03 3.71 23.53
N ALA A 132 -7.64 2.61 24.18
CA ALA A 132 -8.08 1.30 23.76
C ALA A 132 -9.60 1.39 23.59
N ALA A 133 -10.10 1.07 22.39
CA ALA A 133 -11.52 0.94 22.21
C ALA A 133 -12.00 -0.03 23.29
N ASP A 134 -13.08 0.33 23.97
CA ASP A 134 -13.69 -0.54 24.99
C ASP A 134 -14.28 -1.71 24.21
N ASP A 135 -13.43 -2.68 23.88
CA ASP A 135 -13.79 -3.90 23.19
C ASP A 135 -14.63 -4.76 24.13
N THR A 136 -15.91 -4.42 24.26
CA THR A 136 -16.93 -5.29 24.85
C THR A 136 -17.23 -6.46 23.91
N LEU A 137 -16.18 -7.10 23.39
CA LEU A 137 -16.33 -8.31 22.61
C LEU A 137 -16.87 -9.41 23.54
N SER A 138 -17.86 -10.15 23.04
CA SER A 138 -18.35 -11.34 23.72
C SER A 138 -17.17 -12.26 24.04
N GLU A 139 -17.15 -12.85 25.25
CA GLU A 139 -16.19 -13.91 25.57
C GLU A 139 -16.45 -15.20 24.75
N GLU A 140 -17.63 -15.31 24.17
CA GLU A 140 -18.07 -16.48 23.42
C GLU A 140 -17.35 -16.55 22.07
N SER A 141 -16.75 -17.70 21.77
CA SER A 141 -16.09 -17.97 20.50
C SER A 141 -17.11 -18.43 19.46
N CYS A 142 -17.17 -17.72 18.34
CA CYS A 142 -17.99 -18.06 17.18
C CYS A 142 -17.33 -19.18 16.37
N ILE A 143 -16.01 -19.14 16.22
CA ILE A 143 -15.21 -20.15 15.52
C ILE A 143 -14.01 -20.51 16.39
N SER A 144 -13.80 -21.79 16.64
CA SER A 144 -12.61 -22.30 17.35
C SER A 144 -11.94 -23.36 16.49
N VAL A 145 -10.69 -23.13 16.16
CA VAL A 145 -9.85 -24.04 15.39
C VAL A 145 -8.68 -24.46 16.27
N LYS A 146 -8.42 -25.76 16.37
CA LYS A 146 -7.31 -26.30 17.18
C LYS A 146 -6.46 -27.25 16.35
N ASN A 147 -5.16 -26.97 16.30
CA ASN A 147 -4.13 -27.83 15.67
C ASN A 147 -4.49 -28.21 14.22
N LEU A 148 -5.11 -27.30 13.46
CA LEU A 148 -5.49 -27.56 12.07
C LEU A 148 -4.23 -27.61 11.20
N SER A 149 -4.10 -28.72 10.45
CA SER A 149 -3.14 -28.82 9.36
C SER A 149 -3.87 -29.21 8.09
N PHE A 150 -3.52 -28.57 6.99
CA PHE A 150 -4.15 -28.82 5.70
C PHE A 150 -3.14 -28.74 4.55
N GLY A 151 -3.24 -29.70 3.64
CA GLY A 151 -2.50 -29.70 2.38
C GLY A 151 -3.34 -30.31 1.26
N TYR A 152 -3.09 -29.88 0.02
CA TYR A 152 -3.74 -30.50 -1.14
C TYR A 152 -3.12 -31.89 -1.42
N LYS A 153 -3.94 -32.81 -1.94
CA LYS A 153 -3.62 -34.25 -2.15
C LYS A 153 -2.32 -34.49 -2.96
N ASN A 154 -1.89 -33.53 -3.77
CA ASN A 154 -0.65 -33.58 -4.58
C ASN A 154 0.43 -32.60 -4.12
N SER A 155 0.25 -31.94 -3.00
CA SER A 155 1.25 -31.04 -2.44
C SER A 155 2.27 -31.81 -1.62
N LYS A 156 3.57 -31.51 -1.79
CA LYS A 156 4.65 -32.07 -0.96
C LYS A 156 4.72 -31.41 0.43
N ARG A 157 3.94 -30.37 0.69
CA ARG A 157 3.95 -29.62 1.94
C ARG A 157 2.53 -29.23 2.33
N ASP A 158 2.26 -29.25 3.63
CA ASP A 158 1.05 -28.67 4.17
C ASP A 158 1.08 -27.14 3.99
N ILE A 159 -0.02 -26.59 3.54
CA ILE A 159 -0.21 -25.14 3.37
C ILE A 159 -0.48 -24.49 4.73
N ILE A 160 -1.32 -25.16 5.53
CA ILE A 160 -1.59 -24.76 6.91
C ILE A 160 -0.97 -25.80 7.82
N ARG A 161 -0.28 -25.37 8.86
CA ARG A 161 0.40 -26.24 9.81
C ARG A 161 0.09 -25.83 11.23
N ASN A 162 -0.54 -26.74 11.97
CA ASN A 162 -0.79 -26.59 13.40
C ASN A 162 -1.42 -25.23 13.77
N LEU A 163 -2.38 -24.74 12.96
CA LEU A 163 -3.10 -23.50 13.21
C LEU A 163 -4.07 -23.69 14.37
N SER A 164 -3.95 -22.82 15.38
CA SER A 164 -4.95 -22.70 16.43
C SER A 164 -5.40 -21.25 16.50
N LEU A 165 -6.71 -21.02 16.40
CA LEU A 165 -7.31 -19.69 16.32
C LEU A 165 -8.72 -19.71 16.91
N ASP A 166 -9.03 -18.72 17.73
CA ASP A 166 -10.38 -18.47 18.24
C ASP A 166 -10.88 -17.11 17.74
N ILE A 167 -12.02 -17.09 17.07
CA ILE A 167 -12.70 -15.89 16.61
C ILE A 167 -13.90 -15.63 17.49
N LYS A 168 -13.93 -14.46 18.11
CA LYS A 168 -14.99 -14.05 19.03
C LYS A 168 -16.22 -13.56 18.29
N GLN A 169 -17.38 -13.79 18.88
CA GLN A 169 -18.65 -13.32 18.33
C GLN A 169 -18.65 -11.76 18.28
N GLY A 170 -19.06 -11.21 17.13
CA GLY A 170 -19.10 -9.75 16.92
C GLY A 170 -17.76 -9.10 16.59
N SER A 171 -16.65 -9.89 16.51
CA SER A 171 -15.34 -9.35 16.13
C SER A 171 -15.15 -9.27 14.60
N ILE A 172 -14.29 -8.33 14.18
CA ILE A 172 -13.73 -8.31 12.83
C ILE A 172 -12.29 -8.82 12.95
N THR A 173 -11.99 -9.95 12.31
CA THR A 173 -10.68 -10.59 12.38
C THR A 173 -10.05 -10.61 11.00
N ALA A 174 -8.83 -10.07 10.88
CA ALA A 174 -8.01 -10.17 9.67
C ALA A 174 -7.05 -11.38 9.81
N ILE A 175 -6.89 -12.14 8.71
CA ILE A 175 -6.02 -13.32 8.63
C ILE A 175 -5.02 -13.13 7.49
#